data_35f5aa909d5d77cc50e98cea08d90481
#
_entry.id   35f5aa909d5d77cc50e98cea08d90481
#
_cell.length_a   1.000
_cell.length_b   1.000
_cell.length_c   1.000
_cell.angle_alpha   90.00
_cell.angle_beta   90.00
_cell.angle_gamma   90.00
#
_symmetry.space_group_name_H-M   'P 1'
#
loop_
_entity.id
_entity.type
_entity.pdbx_description
1 polymer ?
#
loop_
_entity_poly.entity_id
_entity_poly.type
_entity_poly.pdbx_seq_one_letter_code
_entity_poly.pdbx_strand_id
1 'polypeptide(L)'
;MAEVIFNKLEKVYSNGFKAVHGIDLKIADGEFMVIVGPSGCAKSTTLRMLAGLETISGGEVRIGDKIVNNLAPKSRGIAMVFQNYALYPHMTVRENLAFGLKLSKLPKAQIDRQVEEAAKILELEELLDRLPRQLSGGQAQRVAVGRAIVKKPDVFLFDEPLSNLDAKLRASMRIRISDLHKQLKKSGKPATTVYVTHDQTEAMTMGDRICVMKLGHIMQVDTPDNLYHQPKNMFVAGFIGAPEMNIRPSQLVEHGGRLYLTLGDQRLPLNDRLQSKVETHKNQQVFFGVRPEFVSL
;
A
#
# COMPACT_ATOMS: atom_id res chain seq x y z
N MET A 1 -12.44 2.71 -16.26
CA MET A 1 -11.88 1.77 -15.29
C MET A 1 -10.44 1.58 -15.64
N ALA A 2 -9.56 1.54 -14.69
CA ALA A 2 -8.14 1.69 -15.02
C ALA A 2 -7.28 0.70 -14.25
N GLU A 3 -6.82 -0.32 -14.96
CA GLU A 3 -5.66 -1.11 -14.60
C GLU A 3 -4.42 -0.20 -14.48
N VAL A 4 -3.52 -0.46 -13.55
CA VAL A 4 -2.23 0.24 -13.43
C VAL A 4 -1.09 -0.74 -13.70
N ILE A 5 -0.18 -0.37 -14.61
CA ILE A 5 0.96 -1.21 -14.95
C ILE A 5 2.24 -0.40 -14.80
N PHE A 6 3.20 -0.94 -14.08
CA PHE A 6 4.61 -0.56 -14.12
C PHE A 6 5.36 -1.60 -14.96
N ASN A 7 6.07 -1.16 -15.97
CA ASN A 7 6.89 -2.01 -16.83
C ASN A 7 8.33 -1.52 -16.74
N LYS A 8 9.19 -2.29 -16.07
CA LYS A 8 10.60 -1.97 -15.81
C LYS A 8 10.81 -0.52 -15.31
N LEU A 9 9.92 -0.08 -14.40
CA LEU A 9 9.92 1.29 -13.90
C LEU A 9 11.20 1.59 -13.12
N GLU A 10 11.90 2.65 -13.52
CA GLU A 10 13.16 3.08 -12.90
C GLU A 10 13.13 4.53 -12.46
N LYS A 11 13.84 4.81 -11.37
CA LYS A 11 14.16 6.17 -10.93
C LYS A 11 15.62 6.32 -10.58
N VAL A 12 16.27 7.24 -11.25
CA VAL A 12 17.62 7.73 -10.95
C VAL A 12 17.52 9.23 -10.68
N TYR A 13 18.02 9.68 -9.56
CA TYR A 13 18.08 11.09 -9.20
C TYR A 13 19.29 11.78 -9.84
N SER A 14 19.30 13.12 -9.86
CA SER A 14 20.38 13.91 -10.46
C SER A 14 21.78 13.68 -9.86
N ASN A 15 21.82 13.23 -8.60
CA ASN A 15 23.06 12.84 -7.90
C ASN A 15 23.54 11.41 -8.25
N GLY A 16 22.93 10.74 -9.22
CA GLY A 16 23.25 9.36 -9.61
C GLY A 16 22.63 8.26 -8.75
N PHE A 17 21.95 8.61 -7.67
CA PHE A 17 21.30 7.60 -6.81
C PHE A 17 20.13 6.94 -7.52
N LYS A 18 20.20 5.62 -7.73
CA LYS A 18 19.13 4.80 -8.29
C LYS A 18 18.20 4.35 -7.16
N ALA A 19 17.02 4.94 -7.09
CA ALA A 19 16.04 4.69 -6.05
C ALA A 19 15.05 3.56 -6.39
N VAL A 20 14.75 3.35 -7.68
CA VAL A 20 13.85 2.27 -8.16
C VAL A 20 14.56 1.53 -9.29
N HIS A 21 14.58 0.20 -9.20
CA HIS A 21 15.49 -0.66 -9.97
C HIS A 21 14.75 -1.53 -11.01
N GLY A 22 13.96 -0.91 -11.89
CA GLY A 22 13.28 -1.65 -12.96
C GLY A 22 12.18 -2.57 -12.46
N ILE A 23 11.25 -2.01 -11.67
CA ILE A 23 10.15 -2.80 -11.10
C ILE A 23 9.03 -3.06 -12.11
N ASP A 24 8.51 -4.28 -12.06
CA ASP A 24 7.33 -4.71 -12.79
C ASP A 24 6.19 -4.95 -11.80
N LEU A 25 5.04 -4.27 -12.00
CA LEU A 25 3.86 -4.43 -11.16
C LEU A 25 2.60 -4.22 -11.99
N LYS A 26 1.69 -5.18 -11.90
CA LYS A 26 0.36 -5.08 -12.49
C LYS A 26 -0.69 -5.04 -11.37
N ILE A 27 -1.52 -4.00 -11.37
CA ILE A 27 -2.63 -3.79 -10.45
C ILE A 27 -3.92 -3.84 -11.28
N ALA A 28 -4.79 -4.77 -10.93
CA ALA A 28 -6.03 -4.98 -11.67
C ALA A 28 -7.02 -3.82 -11.47
N ASP A 29 -7.95 -3.68 -12.40
CA ASP A 29 -9.02 -2.70 -12.29
C ASP A 29 -9.88 -2.94 -11.03
N GLY A 30 -10.06 -1.88 -10.23
CA GLY A 30 -10.79 -1.95 -8.97
C GLY A 30 -10.10 -2.75 -7.86
N GLU A 31 -8.80 -3.03 -7.98
CA GLU A 31 -7.98 -3.68 -6.95
C GLU A 31 -7.52 -2.67 -5.90
N PHE A 32 -7.49 -3.10 -4.64
CA PHE A 32 -6.83 -2.39 -3.54
C PHE A 32 -5.42 -2.94 -3.36
N MET A 33 -4.43 -2.32 -3.99
CA MET A 33 -3.01 -2.67 -3.87
C MET A 33 -2.35 -1.88 -2.75
N VAL A 34 -1.74 -2.57 -1.79
CA VAL A 34 -0.92 -1.92 -0.76
C VAL A 34 0.56 -2.10 -1.07
N ILE A 35 1.30 -1.01 -1.07
CA ILE A 35 2.77 -1.02 -1.19
C ILE A 35 3.35 -0.80 0.21
N VAL A 36 4.09 -1.79 0.72
CA VAL A 36 4.65 -1.77 2.06
C VAL A 36 6.16 -2.06 2.04
N GLY A 37 6.88 -1.59 3.05
CA GLY A 37 8.31 -1.84 3.19
C GLY A 37 8.97 -0.87 4.17
N PRO A 38 10.25 -1.07 4.52
CA PRO A 38 11.00 -0.20 5.41
C PRO A 38 11.07 1.24 4.92
N SER A 39 11.41 2.16 5.81
CA SER A 39 11.69 3.56 5.43
C SER A 39 12.81 3.60 4.38
N GLY A 40 12.69 4.50 3.40
CA GLY A 40 13.67 4.65 2.32
C GLY A 40 13.64 3.59 1.22
N CYS A 41 12.72 2.62 1.21
CA CYS A 41 12.64 1.62 0.14
C CYS A 41 11.95 2.10 -1.16
N ALA A 42 11.71 3.39 -1.31
CA ALA A 42 11.16 4.07 -2.48
C ALA A 42 9.64 3.90 -2.72
N LYS A 43 8.83 3.56 -1.70
CA LYS A 43 7.37 3.47 -1.82
C LYS A 43 6.73 4.78 -2.31
N SER A 44 6.98 5.88 -1.57
CA SER A 44 6.44 7.21 -1.93
C SER A 44 7.00 7.71 -3.27
N THR A 45 8.26 7.40 -3.61
CA THR A 45 8.83 7.71 -4.93
C THR A 45 8.04 7.00 -6.03
N THR A 46 7.77 5.71 -5.88
CA THR A 46 6.98 4.92 -6.83
C THR A 46 5.56 5.49 -6.98
N LEU A 47 4.90 5.83 -5.86
CA LEU A 47 3.58 6.45 -5.89
C LEU A 47 3.60 7.83 -6.57
N ARG A 48 4.62 8.65 -6.30
CA ARG A 48 4.77 9.98 -6.92
C ARG A 48 5.06 9.91 -8.41
N MET A 49 5.80 8.90 -8.87
CA MET A 49 5.98 8.65 -10.31
C MET A 49 4.65 8.29 -10.98
N LEU A 50 3.81 7.46 -10.35
CA LEU A 50 2.46 7.17 -10.82
C LEU A 50 1.59 8.44 -10.85
N ALA A 51 1.70 9.28 -9.82
CA ALA A 51 0.98 10.56 -9.74
C ALA A 51 1.46 11.61 -10.75
N GLY A 52 2.67 11.46 -11.34
CA GLY A 52 3.31 12.47 -12.19
C GLY A 52 3.90 13.64 -11.40
N LEU A 53 4.12 13.44 -10.10
CA LEU A 53 4.80 14.38 -9.20
C LEU A 53 6.31 14.15 -9.15
N GLU A 54 6.77 13.04 -9.73
CA GLU A 54 8.17 12.67 -9.85
C GLU A 54 8.43 12.14 -11.27
N THR A 55 9.58 12.48 -11.84
CA THR A 55 9.96 12.07 -13.18
C THR A 55 10.39 10.61 -13.20
N ILE A 56 10.06 9.91 -14.28
CA ILE A 56 10.47 8.54 -14.55
C ILE A 56 11.80 8.59 -15.32
N SER A 57 12.78 7.79 -14.89
CA SER A 57 14.12 7.74 -15.56
C SER A 57 14.19 6.61 -16.58
N GLY A 58 13.42 5.54 -16.41
CA GLY A 58 13.35 4.41 -17.33
C GLY A 58 12.07 3.62 -17.14
N GLY A 59 11.73 2.83 -18.15
CA GLY A 59 10.50 2.03 -18.11
C GLY A 59 9.23 2.84 -18.43
N GLU A 60 8.10 2.24 -18.14
CA GLU A 60 6.78 2.75 -18.53
C GLU A 60 5.76 2.62 -17.40
N VAL A 61 4.92 3.64 -17.25
CA VAL A 61 3.71 3.61 -16.41
C VAL A 61 2.49 3.76 -17.29
N ARG A 62 1.53 2.84 -17.11
CA ARG A 62 0.23 2.88 -17.80
C ARG A 62 -0.91 2.99 -16.79
N ILE A 63 -1.95 3.74 -17.17
CA ILE A 63 -3.24 3.81 -16.48
C ILE A 63 -4.31 3.51 -17.55
N GLY A 64 -4.96 2.35 -17.43
CA GLY A 64 -5.76 1.81 -18.51
C GLY A 64 -4.93 1.64 -19.79
N ASP A 65 -5.45 2.09 -20.91
CA ASP A 65 -4.77 1.97 -22.21
C ASP A 65 -3.73 3.08 -22.46
N LYS A 66 -3.52 4.03 -21.51
CA LYS A 66 -2.70 5.21 -21.74
C LYS A 66 -1.34 5.09 -21.04
N ILE A 67 -0.26 5.34 -21.77
CA ILE A 67 1.06 5.60 -21.20
C ILE A 67 1.03 7.01 -20.61
N VAL A 68 1.39 7.12 -19.31
CA VAL A 68 1.27 8.39 -18.57
C VAL A 68 2.61 9.02 -18.20
N ASN A 69 3.74 8.49 -18.68
CA ASN A 69 5.08 8.97 -18.34
C ASN A 69 5.21 10.50 -18.43
N ASN A 70 4.76 11.07 -19.54
CA ASN A 70 4.89 12.50 -19.86
C ASN A 70 3.60 13.30 -19.61
N LEU A 71 2.58 12.69 -19.03
CA LEU A 71 1.34 13.39 -18.71
C LEU A 71 1.43 14.13 -17.38
N ALA A 72 0.98 15.38 -17.36
CA ALA A 72 0.86 16.14 -16.12
C ALA A 72 -0.16 15.45 -15.16
N PRO A 73 -0.01 15.60 -13.82
CA PRO A 73 -0.88 14.96 -12.83
C PRO A 73 -2.38 15.14 -13.07
N LYS A 74 -2.80 16.34 -13.52
CA LYS A 74 -4.20 16.66 -13.82
C LYS A 74 -4.80 15.83 -14.97
N SER A 75 -3.97 15.26 -15.84
CA SER A 75 -4.37 14.54 -17.05
C SER A 75 -4.33 13.02 -16.88
N ARG A 76 -3.98 12.52 -15.69
CA ARG A 76 -3.80 11.07 -15.41
C ARG A 76 -5.06 10.38 -14.87
N GLY A 77 -6.16 11.10 -14.64
CA GLY A 77 -7.38 10.52 -14.05
C GLY A 77 -7.25 10.08 -12.60
N ILE A 78 -6.29 10.65 -11.87
CA ILE A 78 -5.97 10.26 -10.48
C ILE A 78 -6.45 11.26 -9.45
N ALA A 79 -6.63 10.79 -8.21
CA ALA A 79 -6.71 11.64 -7.02
C ALA A 79 -5.73 11.13 -5.96
N MET A 80 -5.01 12.05 -5.30
CA MET A 80 -3.99 11.70 -4.31
C MET A 80 -4.31 12.32 -2.96
N VAL A 81 -4.19 11.50 -1.92
CA VAL A 81 -4.23 11.89 -0.51
C VAL A 81 -2.80 11.84 0.03
N PHE A 82 -2.32 12.98 0.51
CA PHE A 82 -0.97 13.15 1.03
C PHE A 82 -0.90 12.87 2.53
N GLN A 83 0.26 12.52 3.03
CA GLN A 83 0.55 12.27 4.44
C GLN A 83 0.19 13.46 5.35
N ASN A 84 0.40 14.69 4.88
CA ASN A 84 0.07 15.94 5.61
C ASN A 84 -1.31 16.50 5.24
N TYR A 85 -2.19 15.69 4.65
CA TYR A 85 -3.54 16.03 4.19
C TYR A 85 -3.60 17.12 3.10
N ALA A 86 -2.64 18.02 3.03
CA ALA A 86 -2.51 19.12 2.07
C ALA A 86 -3.81 19.94 1.89
N LEU A 87 -4.54 20.23 2.99
CA LEU A 87 -5.74 21.06 2.95
C LEU A 87 -5.35 22.52 2.71
N TYR A 88 -6.21 23.25 1.99
CA TYR A 88 -6.07 24.68 1.80
C TYR A 88 -6.51 25.41 3.08
N PRO A 89 -5.57 26.05 3.83
CA PRO A 89 -5.84 26.50 5.19
C PRO A 89 -6.81 27.68 5.27
N HIS A 90 -6.94 28.44 4.18
CA HIS A 90 -7.83 29.62 4.05
C HIS A 90 -9.22 29.28 3.49
N MET A 91 -9.45 28.03 3.13
CA MET A 91 -10.73 27.52 2.60
C MET A 91 -11.48 26.73 3.66
N THR A 92 -12.79 26.86 3.72
CA THR A 92 -13.66 25.99 4.53
C THR A 92 -13.59 24.54 4.06
N VAL A 93 -14.15 23.61 4.84
CA VAL A 93 -14.28 22.19 4.42
C VAL A 93 -15.05 22.09 3.10
N ARG A 94 -16.18 22.79 2.97
CA ARG A 94 -16.99 22.85 1.74
C ARG A 94 -16.15 23.32 0.55
N GLU A 95 -15.38 24.36 0.72
CA GLU A 95 -14.53 24.90 -0.33
C GLU A 95 -13.37 23.98 -0.70
N ASN A 96 -12.76 23.32 0.29
CA ASN A 96 -11.74 22.30 0.08
C ASN A 96 -12.29 21.15 -0.77
N LEU A 97 -13.47 20.63 -0.44
CA LEU A 97 -14.13 19.57 -1.20
C LEU A 97 -14.47 20.03 -2.64
N ALA A 98 -15.01 21.25 -2.79
CA ALA A 98 -15.43 21.79 -4.07
C ALA A 98 -14.27 22.19 -5.00
N PHE A 99 -13.05 22.40 -4.48
CA PHE A 99 -11.94 23.03 -5.22
C PHE A 99 -11.64 22.33 -6.54
N GLY A 100 -11.46 21.02 -6.53
CA GLY A 100 -11.16 20.25 -7.73
C GLY A 100 -12.29 20.28 -8.77
N LEU A 101 -13.55 20.33 -8.30
CA LEU A 101 -14.74 20.38 -9.16
C LEU A 101 -14.89 21.76 -9.82
N LYS A 102 -14.58 22.84 -9.12
CA LYS A 102 -14.57 24.20 -9.67
C LYS A 102 -13.61 24.33 -10.85
N LEU A 103 -12.43 23.71 -10.76
CA LEU A 103 -11.43 23.69 -11.84
C LEU A 103 -11.94 22.92 -13.09
N SER A 104 -12.84 21.97 -12.91
CA SER A 104 -13.46 21.21 -14.01
C SER A 104 -14.64 21.94 -14.67
N LYS A 105 -14.93 23.21 -14.27
CA LYS A 105 -15.99 24.06 -14.81
C LYS A 105 -17.39 23.44 -14.76
N LEU A 106 -17.67 22.60 -13.77
CA LEU A 106 -18.99 22.02 -13.55
C LEU A 106 -20.00 23.08 -13.09
N PRO A 107 -21.32 22.92 -13.40
CA PRO A 107 -22.36 23.78 -12.87
C PRO A 107 -22.40 23.77 -11.34
N LYS A 108 -22.65 24.94 -10.71
CA LYS A 108 -22.66 25.09 -9.25
C LYS A 108 -23.56 24.06 -8.55
N ALA A 109 -24.78 23.86 -9.06
CA ALA A 109 -25.71 22.87 -8.50
C ALA A 109 -25.15 21.44 -8.49
N GLN A 110 -24.37 21.06 -9.50
CA GLN A 110 -23.71 19.75 -9.57
C GLN A 110 -22.54 19.65 -8.58
N ILE A 111 -21.78 20.75 -8.40
CA ILE A 111 -20.70 20.81 -7.41
C ILE A 111 -21.28 20.66 -6.01
N ASP A 112 -22.32 21.44 -5.68
CA ASP A 112 -22.95 21.43 -4.35
C ASP A 112 -23.48 20.01 -4.03
N ARG A 113 -24.17 19.37 -4.97
CA ARG A 113 -24.64 18.00 -4.81
C ARG A 113 -23.51 16.99 -4.55
N GLN A 114 -22.40 17.05 -5.30
CA GLN A 114 -21.28 16.14 -5.12
C GLN A 114 -20.56 16.38 -3.79
N VAL A 115 -20.47 17.62 -3.35
CA VAL A 115 -19.91 17.98 -2.03
C VAL A 115 -20.78 17.42 -0.91
N GLU A 116 -22.10 17.55 -1.00
CA GLU A 116 -23.04 17.01 0.00
C GLU A 116 -23.02 15.48 0.04
N GLU A 117 -23.00 14.81 -1.12
CA GLU A 117 -22.86 13.35 -1.21
C GLU A 117 -21.55 12.90 -0.51
N ALA A 118 -20.43 13.56 -0.76
CA ALA A 118 -19.15 13.21 -0.13
C ALA A 118 -19.13 13.54 1.37
N ALA A 119 -19.74 14.65 1.76
CA ALA A 119 -19.83 15.04 3.18
C ALA A 119 -20.64 13.99 3.96
N LYS A 120 -21.74 13.51 3.41
CA LYS A 120 -22.58 12.47 4.02
C LYS A 120 -21.83 11.13 4.18
N ILE A 121 -21.11 10.68 3.13
CA ILE A 121 -20.31 9.44 3.18
C ILE A 121 -19.23 9.50 4.27
N LEU A 122 -18.68 10.70 4.50
CA LEU A 122 -17.55 10.90 5.42
C LEU A 122 -17.95 11.52 6.76
N GLU A 123 -19.27 11.70 7.01
CA GLU A 123 -19.79 12.34 8.25
C GLU A 123 -19.13 13.71 8.49
N LEU A 124 -19.19 14.58 7.49
CA LEU A 124 -18.61 15.93 7.51
C LEU A 124 -19.66 17.04 7.45
N GLU A 125 -20.97 16.70 7.47
CA GLU A 125 -22.07 17.65 7.25
C GLU A 125 -21.98 18.83 8.21
N GLU A 126 -21.78 18.57 9.50
CA GLU A 126 -21.67 19.60 10.55
C GLU A 126 -20.36 20.39 10.54
N LEU A 127 -19.41 19.97 9.70
CA LEU A 127 -18.08 20.54 9.62
C LEU A 127 -17.87 21.40 8.37
N LEU A 128 -18.83 21.43 7.45
CA LEU A 128 -18.68 22.02 6.12
C LEU A 128 -18.24 23.49 6.14
N ASP A 129 -18.65 24.25 7.13
CA ASP A 129 -18.32 25.68 7.24
C ASP A 129 -17.08 25.97 8.11
N ARG A 130 -16.43 24.92 8.66
CA ARG A 130 -15.19 25.06 9.44
C ARG A 130 -13.96 25.23 8.56
N LEU A 131 -12.97 25.94 9.11
CA LEU A 131 -11.62 26.03 8.55
C LEU A 131 -10.76 24.83 9.01
N PRO A 132 -9.73 24.41 8.26
CA PRO A 132 -8.84 23.30 8.63
C PRO A 132 -8.26 23.38 10.04
N ARG A 133 -7.93 24.59 10.52
CA ARG A 133 -7.41 24.81 11.88
C ARG A 133 -8.38 24.47 13.01
N GLN A 134 -9.66 24.31 12.70
CA GLN A 134 -10.74 24.00 13.64
C GLN A 134 -11.07 22.50 13.65
N LEU A 135 -10.32 21.69 12.89
CA LEU A 135 -10.55 20.26 12.73
C LEU A 135 -9.55 19.46 13.58
N SER A 136 -10.01 18.33 14.12
CA SER A 136 -9.09 17.30 14.62
C SER A 136 -8.33 16.63 13.44
N GLY A 137 -7.21 15.95 13.72
CA GLY A 137 -6.44 15.25 12.70
C GLY A 137 -7.29 14.28 11.86
N GLY A 138 -8.18 13.50 12.49
CA GLY A 138 -9.07 12.59 11.77
C GLY A 138 -10.15 13.30 10.96
N GLN A 139 -10.64 14.46 11.42
CA GLN A 139 -11.56 15.28 10.63
C GLN A 139 -10.85 15.85 9.39
N ALA A 140 -9.65 16.40 9.57
CA ALA A 140 -8.83 16.91 8.47
C ALA A 140 -8.51 15.83 7.44
N GLN A 141 -8.20 14.61 7.89
CA GLN A 141 -7.99 13.46 7.00
C GLN A 141 -9.26 13.09 6.23
N ARG A 142 -10.42 13.02 6.88
CA ARG A 142 -11.70 12.77 6.20
C ARG A 142 -11.95 13.81 5.10
N VAL A 143 -11.63 15.08 5.34
CA VAL A 143 -11.73 16.14 4.32
C VAL A 143 -10.75 15.86 3.15
N ALA A 144 -9.51 15.43 3.42
CA ALA A 144 -8.55 15.11 2.38
C ALA A 144 -9.01 13.90 1.52
N VAL A 145 -9.56 12.87 2.15
CA VAL A 145 -10.18 11.73 1.45
C VAL A 145 -11.39 12.20 0.64
N GLY A 146 -12.24 13.07 1.19
CA GLY A 146 -13.39 13.67 0.50
C GLY A 146 -13.01 14.42 -0.77
N ARG A 147 -11.92 15.20 -0.73
CA ARG A 147 -11.37 15.89 -1.92
C ARG A 147 -10.99 14.91 -3.03
N ALA A 148 -10.54 13.71 -2.67
CA ALA A 148 -10.24 12.67 -3.64
C ALA A 148 -11.53 12.05 -4.21
N ILE A 149 -12.51 11.75 -3.36
CA ILE A 149 -13.77 11.09 -3.73
C ILE A 149 -14.60 11.94 -4.70
N VAL A 150 -14.77 13.23 -4.41
CA VAL A 150 -15.58 14.14 -5.23
C VAL A 150 -15.13 14.19 -6.68
N LYS A 151 -13.84 13.95 -6.95
CA LYS A 151 -13.27 13.91 -8.30
C LYS A 151 -13.69 12.68 -9.12
N LYS A 152 -14.17 11.64 -8.44
CA LYS A 152 -14.48 10.33 -9.08
C LYS A 152 -13.35 9.85 -9.99
N PRO A 153 -12.11 9.70 -9.44
CA PRO A 153 -10.94 9.34 -10.23
C PRO A 153 -10.98 7.88 -10.68
N ASP A 154 -10.21 7.55 -11.72
CA ASP A 154 -9.96 6.17 -12.13
C ASP A 154 -9.05 5.44 -11.14
N VAL A 155 -8.11 6.17 -10.51
CA VAL A 155 -7.14 5.62 -9.54
C VAL A 155 -7.03 6.52 -8.32
N PHE A 156 -7.23 5.94 -7.13
CA PHE A 156 -6.92 6.57 -5.85
C PHE A 156 -5.49 6.29 -5.42
N LEU A 157 -4.77 7.32 -5.00
CA LEU A 157 -3.40 7.23 -4.48
C LEU A 157 -3.37 7.72 -3.04
N PHE A 158 -2.83 6.91 -2.12
CA PHE A 158 -2.67 7.25 -0.72
C PHE A 158 -1.19 7.15 -0.31
N ASP A 159 -0.58 8.27 0.08
CA ASP A 159 0.81 8.35 0.54
C ASP A 159 0.84 8.44 2.07
N GLU A 160 0.93 7.31 2.76
CA GLU A 160 0.93 7.16 4.22
C GLU A 160 -0.17 7.98 4.93
N PRO A 161 -1.44 7.84 4.54
CA PRO A 161 -2.48 8.79 4.97
C PRO A 161 -2.81 8.69 6.46
N LEU A 162 -2.48 7.60 7.16
CA LEU A 162 -2.83 7.35 8.55
C LEU A 162 -1.67 7.58 9.53
N SER A 163 -0.46 7.88 9.05
CA SER A 163 0.75 7.95 9.86
C SER A 163 0.70 8.99 10.99
N ASN A 164 -0.04 10.09 10.78
CA ASN A 164 -0.13 11.20 11.73
C ASN A 164 -1.32 11.10 12.72
N LEU A 165 -1.98 9.93 12.78
CA LEU A 165 -3.13 9.70 13.66
C LEU A 165 -2.75 8.86 14.87
N ASP A 166 -3.45 9.06 15.98
CA ASP A 166 -3.40 8.16 17.13
C ASP A 166 -3.93 6.75 16.78
N ALA A 167 -3.61 5.75 17.61
CA ALA A 167 -3.91 4.36 17.33
C ALA A 167 -5.42 4.06 17.18
N LYS A 168 -6.27 4.68 18.01
CA LYS A 168 -7.72 4.47 17.98
C LYS A 168 -8.33 5.05 16.70
N LEU A 169 -7.92 6.26 16.36
CA LEU A 169 -8.41 6.95 15.17
C LEU A 169 -7.90 6.26 13.89
N ARG A 170 -6.64 5.80 13.90
CA ARG A 170 -6.06 5.01 12.79
C ARG A 170 -6.87 3.74 12.53
N ALA A 171 -7.23 2.98 13.57
CA ALA A 171 -8.06 1.79 13.45
C ALA A 171 -9.44 2.10 12.83
N SER A 172 -10.12 3.15 13.28
CA SER A 172 -11.39 3.61 12.72
C SER A 172 -11.27 4.01 11.25
N MET A 173 -10.21 4.76 10.89
CA MET A 173 -10.02 5.25 9.53
C MET A 173 -9.65 4.14 8.54
N ARG A 174 -8.94 3.09 8.98
CA ARG A 174 -8.71 1.90 8.14
C ARG A 174 -10.02 1.27 7.70
N ILE A 175 -10.93 1.05 8.63
CA ILE A 175 -12.26 0.49 8.33
C ILE A 175 -12.99 1.38 7.33
N ARG A 176 -13.04 2.70 7.57
CA ARG A 176 -13.74 3.65 6.69
C ARG A 176 -13.19 3.69 5.26
N ILE A 177 -11.85 3.67 5.10
CA ILE A 177 -11.24 3.65 3.76
C ILE A 177 -11.54 2.32 3.05
N SER A 178 -11.48 1.19 3.76
CA SER A 178 -11.82 -0.12 3.19
C SER A 178 -13.30 -0.20 2.80
N ASP A 179 -14.19 0.30 3.64
CA ASP A 179 -15.64 0.31 3.37
C ASP A 179 -15.98 1.23 2.20
N LEU A 180 -15.33 2.40 2.11
CA LEU A 180 -15.47 3.29 0.97
C LEU A 180 -15.09 2.60 -0.34
N HIS A 181 -13.93 1.93 -0.38
CA HIS A 181 -13.49 1.19 -1.56
C HIS A 181 -14.51 0.10 -1.95
N LYS A 182 -15.00 -0.68 -0.97
CA LYS A 182 -16.04 -1.69 -1.19
C LYS A 182 -17.36 -1.09 -1.69
N GLN A 183 -17.77 0.07 -1.18
CA GLN A 183 -18.98 0.78 -1.61
C GLN A 183 -18.85 1.27 -3.05
N LEU A 184 -17.69 1.83 -3.43
CA LEU A 184 -17.42 2.25 -4.82
C LEU A 184 -17.48 1.05 -5.77
N LYS A 185 -16.90 -0.09 -5.37
CA LYS A 185 -16.96 -1.34 -6.15
C LYS A 185 -18.39 -1.84 -6.33
N LYS A 186 -19.21 -1.84 -5.27
CA LYS A 186 -20.63 -2.25 -5.31
C LYS A 186 -21.51 -1.30 -6.13
N SER A 187 -21.20 -0.02 -6.18
CA SER A 187 -21.96 0.98 -6.96
C SER A 187 -21.68 0.93 -8.47
N GLY A 188 -20.91 -0.06 -8.94
CA GLY A 188 -20.55 -0.20 -10.36
C GLY A 188 -19.53 0.84 -10.85
N LYS A 189 -18.86 1.52 -9.92
CA LYS A 189 -17.80 2.50 -10.19
C LYS A 189 -16.53 2.14 -9.42
N PRO A 190 -15.97 0.94 -9.66
CA PRO A 190 -14.75 0.56 -8.99
C PRO A 190 -13.65 1.56 -9.33
N ALA A 191 -12.88 2.00 -8.33
CA ALA A 191 -11.69 2.78 -8.57
C ALA A 191 -10.49 1.98 -8.03
N THR A 192 -9.48 1.83 -8.86
CA THR A 192 -8.23 1.17 -8.45
C THR A 192 -7.58 1.98 -7.34
N THR A 193 -7.15 1.33 -6.29
CA THR A 193 -6.51 1.99 -5.14
C THR A 193 -5.06 1.55 -4.99
N VAL A 194 -4.15 2.52 -4.91
CA VAL A 194 -2.73 2.28 -4.57
C VAL A 194 -2.45 2.99 -3.25
N TYR A 195 -2.18 2.21 -2.23
CA TYR A 195 -2.01 2.67 -0.86
C TYR A 195 -0.59 2.38 -0.38
N VAL A 196 0.14 3.42 0.03
CA VAL A 196 1.49 3.30 0.57
C VAL A 196 1.42 3.40 2.09
N THR A 197 2.08 2.48 2.77
CA THR A 197 2.23 2.49 4.23
C THR A 197 3.52 1.82 4.67
N HIS A 198 3.96 2.10 5.90
CA HIS A 198 4.97 1.33 6.61
C HIS A 198 4.35 0.43 7.69
N ASP A 199 3.03 0.52 7.92
CA ASP A 199 2.28 -0.27 8.91
C ASP A 199 1.80 -1.59 8.28
N GLN A 200 2.32 -2.71 8.80
CA GLN A 200 1.94 -4.04 8.32
C GLN A 200 0.48 -4.38 8.61
N THR A 201 -0.08 -3.86 9.72
CA THR A 201 -1.48 -4.10 10.06
C THR A 201 -2.41 -3.46 9.03
N GLU A 202 -2.05 -2.24 8.56
CA GLU A 202 -2.79 -1.61 7.45
C GLU A 202 -2.71 -2.47 6.20
N ALA A 203 -1.51 -2.91 5.81
CA ALA A 203 -1.31 -3.73 4.63
C ALA A 203 -2.10 -5.04 4.68
N MET A 204 -1.99 -5.77 5.79
CA MET A 204 -2.63 -7.09 5.96
C MET A 204 -4.16 -7.04 6.08
N THR A 205 -4.73 -5.88 6.48
CA THR A 205 -6.19 -5.77 6.71
C THR A 205 -6.95 -5.07 5.59
N MET A 206 -6.27 -4.28 4.75
CA MET A 206 -6.92 -3.46 3.74
C MET A 206 -6.69 -3.93 2.30
N GLY A 207 -5.53 -4.53 2.02
CA GLY A 207 -5.12 -4.88 0.66
C GLY A 207 -5.79 -6.15 0.12
N ASP A 208 -6.26 -6.10 -1.13
CA ASP A 208 -6.56 -7.32 -1.90
C ASP A 208 -5.24 -8.05 -2.18
N ARG A 209 -4.19 -7.29 -2.56
CA ARG A 209 -2.81 -7.75 -2.67
C ARG A 209 -1.86 -6.72 -2.06
N ILE A 210 -0.70 -7.22 -1.66
CA ILE A 210 0.36 -6.42 -1.05
C ILE A 210 1.64 -6.56 -1.87
N CYS A 211 2.25 -5.43 -2.22
CA CYS A 211 3.56 -5.34 -2.83
C CYS A 211 4.60 -5.01 -1.75
N VAL A 212 5.43 -5.97 -1.39
CA VAL A 212 6.51 -5.78 -0.40
C VAL A 212 7.75 -5.26 -1.12
N MET A 213 8.23 -4.09 -0.73
CA MET A 213 9.41 -3.45 -1.32
C MET A 213 10.58 -3.39 -0.34
N LYS A 214 11.81 -3.53 -0.89
CA LYS A 214 13.07 -3.32 -0.18
C LYS A 214 14.09 -2.71 -1.12
N LEU A 215 14.74 -1.60 -0.71
CA LEU A 215 15.82 -0.94 -1.46
C LEU A 215 15.51 -0.76 -2.96
N GLY A 216 14.32 -0.28 -3.28
CA GLY A 216 13.89 -0.01 -4.66
C GLY A 216 13.52 -1.24 -5.50
N HIS A 217 13.47 -2.43 -4.90
CA HIS A 217 13.07 -3.68 -5.54
C HIS A 217 11.76 -4.21 -4.97
N ILE A 218 11.00 -4.91 -5.79
CA ILE A 218 9.84 -5.70 -5.34
C ILE A 218 10.36 -7.05 -4.86
N MET A 219 10.08 -7.38 -3.60
CA MET A 219 10.48 -8.64 -2.98
C MET A 219 9.44 -9.75 -3.18
N GLN A 220 8.15 -9.38 -3.09
CA GLN A 220 7.01 -10.26 -3.37
C GLN A 220 5.75 -9.41 -3.55
N VAL A 221 4.87 -9.87 -4.44
CA VAL A 221 3.50 -9.34 -4.59
C VAL A 221 2.55 -10.52 -4.47
N ASP A 222 1.67 -10.48 -3.48
CA ASP A 222 0.73 -11.58 -3.24
C ASP A 222 -0.45 -11.13 -2.36
N THR A 223 -1.41 -12.02 -2.11
CA THR A 223 -2.44 -11.82 -1.08
C THR A 223 -1.82 -11.77 0.31
N PRO A 224 -2.47 -11.12 1.30
CA PRO A 224 -2.01 -11.13 2.69
C PRO A 224 -1.71 -12.54 3.22
N ASP A 225 -2.61 -13.49 2.97
CA ASP A 225 -2.47 -14.87 3.41
C ASP A 225 -1.22 -15.55 2.84
N ASN A 226 -0.99 -15.43 1.53
CA ASN A 226 0.18 -16.02 0.87
C ASN A 226 1.50 -15.38 1.36
N LEU A 227 1.53 -14.06 1.57
CA LEU A 227 2.72 -13.40 2.12
C LEU A 227 3.08 -13.91 3.51
N TYR A 228 2.06 -14.22 4.32
CA TYR A 228 2.25 -14.74 5.67
C TYR A 228 2.67 -16.21 5.69
N HIS A 229 1.98 -17.06 4.95
CA HIS A 229 2.18 -18.52 4.97
C HIS A 229 3.20 -19.03 3.95
N GLN A 230 3.45 -18.30 2.84
CA GLN A 230 4.33 -18.69 1.74
C GLN A 230 5.29 -17.55 1.33
N PRO A 231 6.10 -17.01 2.27
CA PRO A 231 7.07 -15.97 1.94
C PRO A 231 8.12 -16.49 0.95
N LYS A 232 8.39 -15.74 -0.12
CA LYS A 232 9.35 -16.14 -1.18
C LYS A 232 10.81 -16.02 -0.77
N ASN A 233 11.11 -15.26 0.27
CA ASN A 233 12.47 -15.05 0.75
C ASN A 233 12.48 -14.69 2.23
N MET A 234 13.67 -14.75 2.84
CA MET A 234 13.87 -14.47 4.27
C MET A 234 13.43 -13.07 4.68
N PHE A 235 13.61 -12.08 3.78
CA PHE A 235 13.19 -10.72 4.10
C PHE A 235 11.67 -10.64 4.27
N VAL A 236 10.90 -11.20 3.35
CA VAL A 236 9.43 -11.20 3.46
C VAL A 236 8.98 -12.00 4.67
N ALA A 237 9.62 -13.15 4.93
CA ALA A 237 9.34 -13.99 6.11
C ALA A 237 9.50 -13.25 7.43
N GLY A 238 10.60 -12.49 7.58
CA GLY A 238 10.87 -11.69 8.77
C GLY A 238 10.10 -10.37 8.81
N PHE A 239 9.85 -9.76 7.65
CA PHE A 239 9.15 -8.47 7.59
C PHE A 239 7.65 -8.60 7.80
N ILE A 240 6.99 -9.66 7.33
CA ILE A 240 5.54 -9.86 7.45
C ILE A 240 5.21 -10.67 8.70
N GLY A 241 4.46 -10.07 9.62
CA GLY A 241 4.01 -10.65 10.88
C GLY A 241 4.42 -9.82 12.09
N ALA A 242 3.56 -9.72 13.08
CA ALA A 242 3.80 -9.07 14.36
C ALA A 242 3.35 -10.01 15.50
N PRO A 243 4.29 -10.57 16.28
CA PRO A 243 5.74 -10.38 16.22
C PRO A 243 6.42 -10.97 14.96
N GLU A 244 7.64 -10.52 14.67
CA GLU A 244 8.41 -11.02 13.53
C GLU A 244 8.75 -12.52 13.67
N MET A 245 8.95 -13.19 12.54
CA MET A 245 9.41 -14.58 12.51
C MET A 245 10.80 -14.71 13.12
N ASN A 246 11.00 -15.67 14.02
CA ASN A 246 12.32 -16.03 14.54
C ASN A 246 13.07 -16.79 13.45
N ILE A 247 14.09 -16.17 12.86
CA ILE A 247 14.93 -16.76 11.81
C ILE A 247 16.34 -16.99 12.39
N ARG A 248 16.83 -18.23 12.32
CA ARG A 248 18.15 -18.62 12.82
C ARG A 248 18.91 -19.44 11.79
N PRO A 249 20.23 -19.27 11.69
CA PRO A 249 21.07 -20.18 10.91
C PRO A 249 21.04 -21.55 11.56
N SER A 250 21.03 -22.59 10.74
CA SER A 250 20.97 -23.97 11.13
C SER A 250 21.72 -24.82 10.09
N GLN A 251 22.02 -26.06 10.43
CA GLN A 251 22.56 -27.03 9.50
C GLN A 251 21.57 -28.19 9.38
N LEU A 252 21.33 -28.63 8.15
CA LEU A 252 20.51 -29.80 7.89
C LEU A 252 21.39 -31.03 7.90
N VAL A 253 21.20 -31.91 8.89
CA VAL A 253 22.01 -33.13 9.06
C VAL A 253 21.13 -34.39 8.95
N GLU A 254 21.69 -35.45 8.41
CA GLU A 254 21.02 -36.74 8.37
C GLU A 254 21.53 -37.66 9.50
N HIS A 255 20.61 -38.29 10.21
CA HIS A 255 20.93 -39.29 11.23
C HIS A 255 19.87 -40.40 11.21
N GLY A 256 20.29 -41.65 11.01
CA GLY A 256 19.37 -42.79 10.98
C GLY A 256 18.29 -42.72 9.90
N GLY A 257 18.59 -42.15 8.73
CA GLY A 257 17.65 -42.01 7.61
C GLY A 257 16.62 -40.88 7.79
N ARG A 258 16.76 -40.05 8.84
CA ARG A 258 15.93 -38.88 9.07
C ARG A 258 16.75 -37.59 9.05
N LEU A 259 16.10 -36.49 8.62
CA LEU A 259 16.72 -35.16 8.60
C LEU A 259 16.40 -34.40 9.87
N TYR A 260 17.41 -33.72 10.39
CA TYR A 260 17.36 -32.90 11.59
C TYR A 260 17.90 -31.50 11.29
N LEU A 261 17.33 -30.51 11.95
CA LEU A 261 17.90 -29.17 12.04
C LEU A 261 18.74 -29.07 13.33
N THR A 262 19.96 -28.54 13.23
CA THR A 262 20.81 -28.26 14.40
C THR A 262 20.56 -26.84 14.92
N LEU A 263 20.22 -26.71 16.20
CA LEU A 263 20.07 -25.44 16.90
C LEU A 263 20.99 -25.46 18.14
N GLY A 264 22.18 -24.93 17.99
CA GLY A 264 23.24 -25.15 18.99
C GLY A 264 23.52 -26.65 19.14
N ASP A 265 23.47 -27.15 20.38
CA ASP A 265 23.71 -28.59 20.69
C ASP A 265 22.45 -29.47 20.47
N GLN A 266 21.32 -28.88 20.14
CA GLN A 266 20.05 -29.61 19.98
C GLN A 266 19.84 -29.99 18.52
N ARG A 267 19.20 -31.16 18.32
CA ARG A 267 18.74 -31.64 17.00
C ARG A 267 17.22 -31.73 16.99
N LEU A 268 16.58 -30.95 16.13
CA LEU A 268 15.13 -30.97 15.94
C LEU A 268 14.80 -31.86 14.74
N PRO A 269 14.02 -32.95 14.93
CA PRO A 269 13.60 -33.78 13.82
C PRO A 269 12.64 -33.03 12.90
N LEU A 270 12.84 -33.17 11.58
CA LEU A 270 11.87 -32.68 10.62
C LEU A 270 10.71 -33.67 10.48
N ASN A 271 9.50 -33.15 10.32
CA ASN A 271 8.35 -33.97 9.95
C ASN A 271 8.47 -34.43 8.48
N ASP A 272 7.75 -35.48 8.11
CA ASP A 272 7.84 -36.13 6.80
C ASP A 272 7.57 -35.16 5.64
N ARG A 273 6.66 -34.19 5.84
CA ARG A 273 6.32 -33.15 4.83
C ARG A 273 7.49 -32.20 4.55
N LEU A 274 8.27 -31.87 5.57
CA LEU A 274 9.45 -31.01 5.42
C LEU A 274 10.64 -31.81 4.92
N GLN A 275 10.81 -33.05 5.36
CA GLN A 275 11.90 -33.93 4.90
C GLN A 275 11.90 -34.05 3.36
N SER A 276 10.75 -34.37 2.77
CA SER A 276 10.64 -34.50 1.30
C SER A 276 10.97 -33.22 0.52
N LYS A 277 10.74 -32.05 1.13
CA LYS A 277 11.01 -30.75 0.48
C LYS A 277 12.47 -30.31 0.54
N VAL A 278 13.21 -30.77 1.56
CA VAL A 278 14.60 -30.30 1.82
C VAL A 278 15.63 -31.40 1.62
N GLU A 279 15.25 -32.55 1.11
CA GLU A 279 16.13 -33.71 0.94
C GLU A 279 17.37 -33.39 0.08
N THR A 280 17.23 -32.52 -0.92
CA THR A 280 18.33 -32.08 -1.79
C THR A 280 19.34 -31.17 -1.10
N HIS A 281 19.02 -30.68 0.12
CA HIS A 281 19.85 -29.75 0.90
C HIS A 281 20.57 -30.42 2.08
N LYS A 282 20.66 -31.74 2.08
CA LYS A 282 21.39 -32.51 3.11
C LYS A 282 22.82 -31.95 3.32
N ASN A 283 23.22 -31.82 4.59
CA ASN A 283 24.53 -31.33 5.00
C ASN A 283 24.87 -29.88 4.59
N GLN A 284 23.86 -29.11 4.19
CA GLN A 284 24.01 -27.69 3.86
C GLN A 284 23.62 -26.80 5.05
N GLN A 285 24.18 -25.60 5.05
CA GLN A 285 23.69 -24.54 5.90
C GLN A 285 22.32 -24.04 5.36
N VAL A 286 21.37 -23.94 6.26
CA VAL A 286 20.01 -23.49 5.99
C VAL A 286 19.61 -22.45 7.02
N PHE A 287 18.52 -21.72 6.74
CA PHE A 287 17.88 -20.87 7.75
C PHE A 287 16.59 -21.54 8.21
N PHE A 288 16.44 -21.67 9.51
CA PHE A 288 15.22 -22.15 10.15
C PHE A 288 14.41 -20.94 10.61
N GLY A 289 13.14 -20.89 10.20
CA GLY A 289 12.20 -19.84 10.60
C GLY A 289 10.99 -20.43 11.32
N VAL A 290 10.63 -19.85 12.47
CA VAL A 290 9.40 -20.20 13.19
C VAL A 290 8.69 -18.93 13.62
N ARG A 291 7.38 -18.86 13.37
CA ARG A 291 6.56 -17.76 13.85
C ARG A 291 6.26 -17.96 15.34
N PRO A 292 6.26 -16.87 16.14
CA PRO A 292 6.09 -16.94 17.59
C PRO A 292 4.83 -17.69 18.03
N GLU A 293 3.73 -17.58 17.33
CA GLU A 293 2.45 -18.25 17.65
C GLU A 293 2.48 -19.77 17.49
N PHE A 294 3.49 -20.33 16.82
CA PHE A 294 3.68 -21.78 16.71
C PHE A 294 4.65 -22.34 17.74
N VAL A 295 5.13 -21.50 18.67
CA VAL A 295 5.96 -21.92 19.80
C VAL A 295 5.07 -22.02 21.04
N SER A 296 4.87 -23.23 21.55
CA SER A 296 4.23 -23.49 22.84
C SER A 296 5.29 -23.83 23.90
N LEU A 297 5.09 -23.37 25.12
CA LEU A 297 5.88 -23.75 26.29
C LEU A 297 5.44 -25.12 26.82
#